data_ac976b2bce40d0fae1d577548c71e0bc
#
_entry.id   ac976b2bce40d0fae1d577548c71e0bc
#
_cell.length_a   1.000
_cell.length_b   1.000
_cell.length_c   1.000
_cell.angle_alpha   90.00
_cell.angle_beta   90.00
_cell.angle_gamma   90.00
#
_symmetry.space_group_name_H-M   'P 1'
#
loop_
_entity.id
_entity.type
_entity.pdbx_description
1 polymer ?
#
loop_
_entity_poly.entity_id
_entity_poly.type
_entity_poly.pdbx_seq_one_letter_code
_entity_poly.pdbx_strand_id
1 'polypeptide(L)'
;SDVDRTKIIDKDVNASIRYMIENNIYRAAAWNKVVKKSIIDSYSMRFKDGYLSEDMDWCGDLLLYAQRFDFYDNPFYAYRQQRNGSITAGKAEKLISDKLYMCEKGYRQALNLKDRDKTALVASYYAYEYSVLLGVSSGVKNRELLGRVRNLQPLLGYDISKKVQKVKRLKKLIGYSLTRRALC
;
A
#
# COMPACT_ATOMS: atom_id res chain seq x y z
N SER A 1 -8.42 -5.32 -19.66
CA SER A 1 -7.66 -5.82 -18.49
C SER A 1 -8.07 -7.26 -18.21
N ASP A 2 -7.16 -8.05 -17.62
CA ASP A 2 -7.44 -9.46 -17.23
C ASP A 2 -8.16 -9.53 -15.86
N VAL A 3 -8.88 -8.48 -15.47
CA VAL A 3 -9.60 -8.42 -14.20
C VAL A 3 -10.94 -9.10 -14.33
N ASP A 4 -11.12 -10.19 -13.58
CA ASP A 4 -12.43 -10.85 -13.47
C ASP A 4 -13.34 -10.05 -12.53
N ARG A 5 -14.20 -9.23 -13.12
CA ARG A 5 -15.14 -8.38 -12.40
C ARG A 5 -16.11 -9.18 -11.51
N THR A 6 -16.42 -10.42 -11.86
CA THR A 6 -17.30 -11.29 -11.08
C THR A 6 -16.72 -11.66 -9.71
N LYS A 7 -15.41 -11.50 -9.53
CA LYS A 7 -14.71 -11.70 -8.26
C LYS A 7 -14.74 -10.48 -7.33
N ILE A 8 -15.27 -9.35 -7.82
CA ILE A 8 -15.31 -8.08 -7.09
C ILE A 8 -16.78 -7.71 -6.80
N ILE A 9 -17.62 -7.70 -7.84
CA ILE A 9 -19.02 -7.25 -7.73
C ILE A 9 -19.85 -8.26 -6.94
N ASP A 10 -20.72 -7.74 -6.09
CA ASP A 10 -21.70 -8.52 -5.31
C ASP A 10 -21.10 -9.66 -4.49
N LYS A 11 -19.81 -9.55 -4.17
CA LYS A 11 -19.10 -10.44 -3.27
C LYS A 11 -19.04 -9.85 -1.86
N ASP A 12 -18.79 -10.73 -0.90
CA ASP A 12 -18.33 -10.29 0.41
C ASP A 12 -17.15 -9.33 0.28
N VAL A 13 -17.14 -8.27 1.10
CA VAL A 13 -16.15 -7.22 0.98
C VAL A 13 -14.72 -7.74 1.17
N ASN A 14 -14.52 -8.69 2.08
CA ASN A 14 -13.21 -9.28 2.32
C ASN A 14 -12.77 -10.14 1.14
N ALA A 15 -13.69 -10.90 0.52
CA ALA A 15 -13.41 -11.66 -0.69
C ALA A 15 -13.00 -10.76 -1.86
N SER A 16 -13.69 -9.63 -2.05
CA SER A 16 -13.35 -8.63 -3.08
C SER A 16 -11.97 -8.03 -2.83
N ILE A 17 -11.66 -7.62 -1.59
CA ILE A 17 -10.36 -7.06 -1.21
C ILE A 17 -9.25 -8.10 -1.44
N ARG A 18 -9.46 -9.35 -1.02
CA ARG A 18 -8.51 -10.45 -1.21
C ARG A 18 -8.15 -10.61 -2.67
N TYR A 19 -9.16 -10.75 -3.54
CA TYR A 19 -8.94 -10.88 -4.98
C TYR A 19 -8.15 -9.71 -5.55
N MET A 20 -8.50 -8.48 -5.17
CA MET A 20 -7.82 -7.27 -5.65
C MET A 20 -6.35 -7.19 -5.19
N ILE A 21 -6.03 -7.62 -3.97
CA ILE A 21 -4.66 -7.65 -3.44
C ILE A 21 -3.84 -8.76 -4.10
N GLU A 22 -4.38 -9.97 -4.20
CA GLU A 22 -3.72 -11.12 -4.83
C GLU A 22 -3.31 -10.83 -6.28
N ASN A 23 -4.18 -10.16 -7.03
CA ASN A 23 -4.00 -9.85 -8.44
C ASN A 23 -3.40 -8.45 -8.65
N ASN A 24 -3.01 -7.76 -7.58
CA ASN A 24 -2.34 -6.47 -7.62
C ASN A 24 -3.17 -5.38 -8.36
N ILE A 25 -4.49 -5.45 -8.22
CA ILE A 25 -5.47 -4.51 -8.78
C ILE A 25 -5.60 -3.28 -7.88
N TYR A 26 -5.63 -3.49 -6.54
CA TYR A 26 -5.74 -2.40 -5.57
C TYR A 26 -4.39 -1.73 -5.33
N ARG A 27 -4.25 -0.50 -5.83
CA ARG A 27 -3.02 0.30 -5.76
C ARG A 27 -3.18 1.50 -4.84
N ALA A 28 -2.07 1.98 -4.29
CA ALA A 28 -1.98 3.27 -3.59
C ALA A 28 -2.02 4.44 -4.59
N ALA A 29 -3.16 4.63 -5.23
CA ALA A 29 -3.37 5.68 -6.21
C ALA A 29 -4.82 6.18 -6.10
N ALA A 30 -5.02 7.38 -5.58
CA ALA A 30 -6.37 7.95 -5.42
C ALA A 30 -7.02 8.29 -6.75
N TRP A 31 -6.23 8.70 -7.73
CA TRP A 31 -6.71 9.12 -9.06
C TRP A 31 -7.38 8.01 -9.88
N ASN A 32 -7.20 6.74 -9.53
CA ASN A 32 -7.87 5.61 -10.18
C ASN A 32 -9.08 5.08 -9.40
N LYS A 33 -9.62 5.87 -8.49
CA LYS A 33 -10.75 5.47 -7.65
C LYS A 33 -11.89 6.48 -7.73
N VAL A 34 -13.10 5.97 -7.87
CA VAL A 34 -14.35 6.72 -7.68
C VAL A 34 -14.96 6.25 -6.38
N VAL A 35 -15.21 7.17 -5.45
CA VAL A 35 -15.68 6.87 -4.10
C VAL A 35 -16.98 7.59 -3.83
N LYS A 36 -17.95 6.91 -3.20
CA LYS A 36 -19.17 7.56 -2.75
C LYS A 36 -18.81 8.65 -1.74
N LYS A 37 -19.32 9.88 -1.98
CA LYS A 37 -19.07 11.03 -1.11
C LYS A 37 -19.47 10.75 0.34
N SER A 38 -20.53 9.99 0.56
CA SER A 38 -20.98 9.61 1.91
C SER A 38 -19.93 8.86 2.73
N ILE A 39 -19.09 8.03 2.10
CA ILE A 39 -17.97 7.34 2.79
C ILE A 39 -16.95 8.40 3.26
N ILE A 40 -16.58 9.31 2.34
CA ILE A 40 -15.61 10.38 2.65
C ILE A 40 -16.10 11.23 3.82
N ASP A 41 -17.36 11.64 3.79
CA ASP A 41 -17.94 12.52 4.80
C ASP A 41 -18.12 11.78 6.15
N SER A 42 -18.66 10.55 6.15
CA SER A 42 -18.94 9.80 7.38
C SER A 42 -17.68 9.44 8.17
N TYR A 43 -16.56 9.23 7.49
CA TYR A 43 -15.28 8.88 8.12
C TYR A 43 -14.28 10.04 8.10
N SER A 44 -14.71 11.24 7.70
CA SER A 44 -13.87 12.44 7.62
C SER A 44 -12.54 12.19 6.90
N MET A 45 -12.59 11.40 5.82
CA MET A 45 -11.40 11.02 5.06
C MET A 45 -10.78 12.25 4.39
N ARG A 46 -9.51 12.49 4.63
CA ARG A 46 -8.75 13.61 4.05
C ARG A 46 -7.35 13.13 3.68
N PHE A 47 -6.80 13.73 2.64
CA PHE A 47 -5.37 13.62 2.37
C PHE A 47 -4.59 14.36 3.45
N LYS A 48 -3.48 13.78 3.87
CA LYS A 48 -2.65 14.38 4.91
C LYS A 48 -1.74 15.45 4.31
N ASP A 49 -1.97 16.70 4.69
CA ASP A 49 -1.21 17.84 4.19
C ASP A 49 0.29 17.72 4.50
N GLY A 50 1.12 18.11 3.54
CA GLY A 50 2.56 18.13 3.67
C GLY A 50 3.25 16.77 3.60
N TYR A 51 2.51 15.66 3.42
CA TYR A 51 3.08 14.33 3.22
C TYR A 51 3.23 13.98 1.74
N LEU A 52 4.29 13.25 1.42
CA LEU A 52 4.47 12.62 0.11
C LEU A 52 3.82 11.23 0.13
N SER A 53 3.17 10.86 -0.98
CA SER A 53 2.39 9.59 -1.08
C SER A 53 1.24 9.48 -0.09
N GLU A 54 0.58 10.59 0.19
CA GLU A 54 -0.60 10.72 1.05
C GLU A 54 -1.78 9.85 0.59
N ASP A 55 -1.83 9.54 -0.70
CA ASP A 55 -2.79 8.63 -1.31
C ASP A 55 -2.68 7.19 -0.78
N MET A 56 -1.49 6.78 -0.34
CA MET A 56 -1.28 5.47 0.28
C MET A 56 -2.10 5.30 1.57
N ASP A 57 -2.10 6.31 2.43
CA ASP A 57 -2.88 6.32 3.67
C ASP A 57 -4.37 6.37 3.39
N TRP A 58 -4.79 7.28 2.51
CA TRP A 58 -6.18 7.44 2.11
C TRP A 58 -6.76 6.16 1.45
N CYS A 59 -5.98 5.48 0.61
CA CYS A 59 -6.37 4.20 0.02
C CYS A 59 -6.45 3.07 1.09
N GLY A 60 -5.58 3.11 2.10
CA GLY A 60 -5.66 2.21 3.24
C GLY A 60 -6.95 2.39 4.06
N ASP A 61 -7.34 3.64 4.30
CA ASP A 61 -8.60 3.97 4.98
C ASP A 61 -9.83 3.49 4.18
N LEU A 62 -9.80 3.53 2.85
CA LEU A 62 -10.86 2.93 2.02
C LEU A 62 -11.03 1.43 2.26
N LEU A 63 -9.95 0.68 2.46
CA LEU A 63 -10.04 -0.75 2.80
C LEU A 63 -10.69 -0.98 4.16
N LEU A 64 -10.59 -0.03 5.09
CA LEU A 64 -11.24 -0.12 6.39
C LEU A 64 -12.75 0.14 6.29
N TYR A 65 -13.15 1.14 5.52
CA TYR A 65 -14.49 1.73 5.59
C TYR A 65 -15.43 1.34 4.44
N ALA A 66 -14.91 0.99 3.27
CA ALA A 66 -15.75 0.59 2.16
C ALA A 66 -16.43 -0.75 2.42
N GLN A 67 -17.74 -0.81 2.12
CA GLN A 67 -18.58 -2.01 2.28
C GLN A 67 -18.71 -2.81 0.98
N ARG A 68 -18.46 -2.17 -0.16
CA ARG A 68 -18.55 -2.78 -1.50
C ARG A 68 -17.52 -2.17 -2.41
N PHE A 69 -17.03 -2.99 -3.33
CA PHE A 69 -16.17 -2.57 -4.42
C PHE A 69 -16.81 -2.94 -5.76
N ASP A 70 -16.51 -2.14 -6.77
CA ASP A 70 -16.79 -2.46 -8.16
C ASP A 70 -15.54 -2.16 -8.99
N PHE A 71 -15.49 -2.67 -10.19
CA PHE A 71 -14.39 -2.45 -11.12
C PHE A 71 -14.94 -1.94 -12.46
N TYR A 72 -14.44 -0.79 -12.88
CA TYR A 72 -14.78 -0.19 -14.18
C TYR A 72 -13.57 -0.25 -15.11
N ASP A 73 -13.69 -1.08 -16.15
CA ASP A 73 -12.61 -1.32 -17.10
C ASP A 73 -12.70 -0.34 -18.30
N ASN A 74 -12.34 0.92 -18.02
CA ASN A 74 -12.21 1.92 -19.07
C ASN A 74 -11.06 2.90 -18.73
N PRO A 75 -10.06 3.05 -19.59
CA PRO A 75 -8.94 3.95 -19.38
C PRO A 75 -9.35 5.40 -19.61
N PHE A 76 -9.93 6.05 -18.61
CA PHE A 76 -10.37 7.45 -18.68
C PHE A 76 -9.38 8.46 -18.08
N TYR A 77 -8.26 7.97 -17.52
CA TYR A 77 -7.26 8.83 -16.87
C TYR A 77 -5.88 8.66 -17.53
N ALA A 78 -5.34 9.75 -18.10
CA ALA A 78 -3.99 9.78 -18.65
C ALA A 78 -2.99 10.28 -17.59
N TYR A 79 -2.22 9.36 -17.02
CA TYR A 79 -1.20 9.69 -16.01
C TYR A 79 0.09 10.16 -16.66
N ARG A 80 0.37 11.48 -16.57
CA ARG A 80 1.59 12.08 -17.10
C ARG A 80 2.80 11.72 -16.22
N GLN A 81 3.78 11.05 -16.80
CA GLN A 81 5.03 10.69 -16.15
C GLN A 81 6.21 11.60 -16.59
N GLN A 82 7.34 11.49 -15.88
CA GLN A 82 8.61 12.16 -16.20
C GLN A 82 8.52 13.69 -16.36
N ARG A 83 7.67 14.30 -15.55
CA ARG A 83 7.52 15.76 -15.56
C ARG A 83 8.68 16.41 -14.77
N ASN A 84 9.36 17.39 -15.38
CA ASN A 84 10.28 18.25 -14.66
C ASN A 84 9.56 18.98 -13.53
N GLY A 85 10.17 19.04 -12.33
CA GLY A 85 9.55 19.64 -11.15
C GLY A 85 8.53 18.74 -10.43
N SER A 86 8.59 17.43 -10.62
CA SER A 86 7.79 16.48 -9.85
C SER A 86 8.00 16.68 -8.34
N ILE A 87 6.91 16.63 -7.56
CA ILE A 87 6.91 16.85 -6.10
C ILE A 87 7.89 15.91 -5.37
N THR A 88 8.15 14.74 -5.91
CA THR A 88 9.03 13.70 -5.35
C THR A 88 10.50 13.87 -5.74
N ALA A 89 10.82 14.74 -6.70
CA ALA A 89 12.19 14.94 -7.17
C ALA A 89 13.08 15.51 -6.05
N GLY A 90 14.20 14.85 -5.76
CA GLY A 90 15.19 15.30 -4.77
C GLY A 90 14.79 15.16 -3.29
N LYS A 91 13.65 14.55 -2.97
CA LYS A 91 13.13 14.43 -1.60
C LYS A 91 13.14 12.98 -1.07
N ALA A 92 14.17 12.21 -1.37
CA ALA A 92 14.22 10.77 -1.07
C ALA A 92 14.01 10.44 0.42
N GLU A 93 14.70 11.14 1.35
CA GLU A 93 14.55 10.87 2.79
C GLU A 93 13.15 11.24 3.30
N LYS A 94 12.58 12.37 2.83
CA LYS A 94 11.21 12.74 3.17
C LYS A 94 10.21 11.71 2.66
N LEU A 95 10.32 11.27 1.42
CA LEU A 95 9.45 10.24 0.85
C LEU A 95 9.48 8.94 1.68
N ILE A 96 10.68 8.52 2.09
CA ILE A 96 10.85 7.31 2.90
C ILE A 96 10.25 7.50 4.29
N SER A 97 10.51 8.65 4.94
CA SER A 97 9.95 8.98 6.25
C SER A 97 8.42 8.99 6.23
N ASP A 98 7.84 9.62 5.22
CA ASP A 98 6.38 9.74 5.07
C ASP A 98 5.74 8.36 4.79
N LYS A 99 6.29 7.58 3.85
CA LYS A 99 5.82 6.21 3.58
C LYS A 99 5.97 5.29 4.80
N LEU A 100 7.07 5.43 5.53
CA LEU A 100 7.29 4.68 6.77
C LEU A 100 6.22 4.98 7.80
N TYR A 101 5.95 6.28 8.04
CA TYR A 101 4.89 6.70 8.95
C TYR A 101 3.53 6.10 8.58
N MET A 102 3.18 6.10 7.29
CA MET A 102 1.91 5.55 6.81
C MET A 102 1.85 4.02 6.97
N CYS A 103 2.96 3.31 6.70
CA CYS A 103 3.05 1.88 6.97
C CYS A 103 2.90 1.56 8.46
N GLU A 104 3.57 2.32 9.35
CA GLU A 104 3.46 2.16 10.81
C GLU A 104 2.03 2.41 11.30
N LYS A 105 1.39 3.51 10.84
CA LYS A 105 0.00 3.86 11.16
C LYS A 105 -0.95 2.76 10.70
N GLY A 106 -0.90 2.42 9.43
CA GLY A 106 -1.84 1.47 8.82
C GLY A 106 -1.68 0.05 9.36
N TYR A 107 -0.45 -0.39 9.64
CA TYR A 107 -0.21 -1.67 10.30
C TYR A 107 -0.81 -1.71 11.70
N ARG A 108 -0.64 -0.64 12.48
CA ARG A 108 -1.25 -0.51 13.82
C ARG A 108 -2.78 -0.50 13.74
N GLN A 109 -3.36 0.22 12.78
CA GLN A 109 -4.81 0.21 12.55
C GLN A 109 -5.31 -1.21 12.23
N ALA A 110 -4.61 -1.94 11.35
CA ALA A 110 -4.94 -3.31 11.00
C ALA A 110 -4.94 -4.23 12.24
N LEU A 111 -3.91 -4.14 13.08
CA LEU A 111 -3.80 -4.97 14.29
C LEU A 111 -4.88 -4.70 15.35
N ASN A 112 -5.49 -3.52 15.32
CA ASN A 112 -6.59 -3.15 16.23
C ASN A 112 -7.97 -3.61 15.74
N LEU A 113 -8.07 -4.20 14.56
CA LEU A 113 -9.33 -4.74 14.06
C LEU A 113 -9.71 -6.02 14.80
N LYS A 114 -11.02 -6.17 15.10
CA LYS A 114 -11.55 -7.40 15.71
C LYS A 114 -11.64 -8.57 14.72
N ASP A 115 -11.87 -8.25 13.46
CA ASP A 115 -11.95 -9.21 12.35
C ASP A 115 -10.55 -9.60 11.88
N ARG A 116 -10.16 -10.84 12.13
CA ARG A 116 -8.83 -11.38 11.77
C ARG A 116 -8.59 -11.44 10.26
N ASP A 117 -9.65 -11.73 9.48
CA ASP A 117 -9.53 -11.77 8.01
C ASP A 117 -9.31 -10.35 7.48
N LYS A 118 -10.10 -9.39 7.94
CA LYS A 118 -9.92 -7.97 7.62
C LYS A 118 -8.52 -7.47 8.03
N THR A 119 -8.05 -7.86 9.22
CA THR A 119 -6.68 -7.56 9.68
C THR A 119 -5.65 -8.04 8.66
N ALA A 120 -5.74 -9.29 8.23
CA ALA A 120 -4.79 -9.86 7.27
C ALA A 120 -4.83 -9.12 5.92
N LEU A 121 -6.00 -8.73 5.46
CA LEU A 121 -6.18 -8.01 4.20
C LEU A 121 -5.58 -6.60 4.26
N VAL A 122 -5.92 -5.83 5.27
CA VAL A 122 -5.39 -4.46 5.43
C VAL A 122 -3.88 -4.49 5.65
N ALA A 123 -3.39 -5.39 6.50
CA ALA A 123 -1.95 -5.57 6.70
C ALA A 123 -1.22 -6.01 5.41
N SER A 124 -1.86 -6.82 4.54
CA SER A 124 -1.29 -7.22 3.25
C SER A 124 -1.16 -6.07 2.26
N TYR A 125 -2.09 -5.11 2.28
CA TYR A 125 -1.93 -3.88 1.51
C TYR A 125 -0.69 -3.11 1.96
N TYR A 126 -0.52 -2.90 3.25
CA TYR A 126 0.67 -2.23 3.78
C TYR A 126 1.95 -3.06 3.64
N ALA A 127 1.87 -4.39 3.60
CA ALA A 127 3.01 -5.26 3.28
C ALA A 127 3.51 -5.05 1.85
N TYR A 128 2.59 -4.83 0.89
CA TYR A 128 2.95 -4.46 -0.47
C TYR A 128 3.68 -3.11 -0.49
N GLU A 129 3.14 -2.09 0.15
CA GLU A 129 3.75 -0.75 0.23
C GLU A 129 5.10 -0.77 0.97
N TYR A 130 5.22 -1.58 2.01
CA TYR A 130 6.48 -1.85 2.68
C TYR A 130 7.51 -2.50 1.75
N SER A 131 7.09 -3.40 0.87
CA SER A 131 7.98 -3.98 -0.15
C SER A 131 8.54 -2.92 -1.11
N VAL A 132 7.73 -1.91 -1.45
CA VAL A 132 8.18 -0.74 -2.23
C VAL A 132 9.13 0.12 -1.42
N LEU A 133 8.78 0.39 -0.15
CA LEU A 133 9.61 1.16 0.78
C LEU A 133 11.00 0.56 0.96
N LEU A 134 11.12 -0.77 1.04
CA LEU A 134 12.41 -1.46 1.12
C LEU A 134 13.31 -1.10 -0.08
N GLY A 135 12.77 -1.13 -1.29
CA GLY A 135 13.53 -0.79 -2.51
C GLY A 135 13.99 0.66 -2.50
N VAL A 136 13.06 1.61 -2.33
CA VAL A 136 13.39 3.05 -2.35
C VAL A 136 14.30 3.49 -1.19
N SER A 137 14.38 2.71 -0.11
CA SER A 137 15.27 2.99 1.02
C SER A 137 16.72 2.56 0.79
N SER A 138 17.04 1.89 -0.30
CA SER A 138 18.38 1.30 -0.54
C SER A 138 19.49 2.37 -0.59
N GLY A 139 19.21 3.55 -1.15
CA GLY A 139 20.16 4.67 -1.29
C GLY A 139 20.29 5.57 -0.06
N VAL A 140 19.50 5.36 1.00
CA VAL A 140 19.50 6.23 2.18
C VAL A 140 20.51 5.76 3.20
N LYS A 141 21.24 6.74 3.82
CA LYS A 141 22.27 6.48 4.82
C LYS A 141 21.83 6.76 6.26
N ASN A 142 20.66 7.38 6.48
CA ASN A 142 20.14 7.71 7.80
C ASN A 142 19.85 6.42 8.60
N ARG A 143 20.69 6.15 9.60
CA ARG A 143 20.65 4.89 10.38
C ARG A 143 19.39 4.74 11.21
N GLU A 144 18.89 5.83 11.79
CA GLU A 144 17.67 5.83 12.60
C GLU A 144 16.47 5.46 11.72
N LEU A 145 16.31 6.14 10.58
CA LEU A 145 15.25 5.88 9.61
C LEU A 145 15.30 4.43 9.11
N LEU A 146 16.49 3.92 8.78
CA LEU A 146 16.66 2.53 8.35
C LEU A 146 16.37 1.53 9.47
N GLY A 147 16.65 1.87 10.72
CA GLY A 147 16.27 1.07 11.89
C GLY A 147 14.75 0.93 12.00
N ARG A 148 14.03 2.03 11.86
CA ARG A 148 12.55 2.02 11.86
C ARG A 148 11.98 1.21 10.67
N VAL A 149 12.52 1.37 9.47
CA VAL A 149 12.14 0.54 8.30
C VAL A 149 12.35 -0.94 8.61
N ARG A 150 13.46 -1.30 9.26
CA ARG A 150 13.75 -2.68 9.65
C ARG A 150 12.75 -3.24 10.65
N ASN A 151 12.25 -2.44 11.57
CA ASN A 151 11.29 -2.86 12.60
C ASN A 151 9.91 -3.25 12.01
N LEU A 152 9.59 -2.80 10.78
CA LEU A 152 8.37 -3.19 10.07
C LEU A 152 8.45 -4.53 9.32
N GLN A 153 9.53 -5.30 9.46
CA GLN A 153 9.66 -6.62 8.84
C GLN A 153 8.49 -7.59 9.12
N PRO A 154 7.79 -7.55 10.28
CA PRO A 154 6.62 -8.39 10.51
C PRO A 154 5.52 -8.24 9.46
N LEU A 155 5.41 -7.08 8.78
CA LEU A 155 4.49 -6.89 7.66
C LEU A 155 4.68 -7.92 6.54
N LEU A 156 5.90 -8.39 6.29
CA LEU A 156 6.14 -9.44 5.28
C LEU A 156 5.51 -10.79 5.64
N GLY A 157 4.97 -10.94 6.84
CA GLY A 157 4.15 -12.10 7.24
C GLY A 157 2.78 -12.12 6.55
N TYR A 158 2.26 -10.95 6.17
CA TYR A 158 0.98 -10.79 5.48
C TYR A 158 1.17 -10.85 3.96
N ASP A 159 1.49 -12.01 3.45
CA ASP A 159 2.00 -12.26 2.11
C ASP A 159 0.93 -12.73 1.10
N ILE A 160 -0.26 -12.16 1.14
CA ILE A 160 -1.32 -12.42 0.17
C ILE A 160 -0.84 -12.03 -1.25
N SER A 161 -0.21 -10.88 -1.42
CA SER A 161 0.33 -10.44 -2.71
C SER A 161 1.54 -11.28 -3.16
N LYS A 162 1.53 -11.69 -4.43
CA LYS A 162 2.67 -12.41 -5.07
C LYS A 162 3.99 -11.63 -4.96
N LYS A 163 3.95 -10.29 -4.97
CA LYS A 163 5.15 -9.46 -4.78
C LYS A 163 5.71 -9.63 -3.38
N VAL A 164 4.86 -9.56 -2.35
CA VAL A 164 5.29 -9.75 -0.95
C VAL A 164 5.87 -11.14 -0.74
N GLN A 165 5.25 -12.18 -1.31
CA GLN A 165 5.78 -13.54 -1.27
C GLN A 165 7.20 -13.63 -1.84
N LYS A 166 7.44 -13.00 -3.00
CA LYS A 166 8.78 -12.96 -3.62
C LYS A 166 9.79 -12.25 -2.70
N VAL A 167 9.44 -11.10 -2.14
CA VAL A 167 10.31 -10.34 -1.22
C VAL A 167 10.59 -11.15 0.06
N LYS A 168 9.58 -11.79 0.63
CA LYS A 168 9.72 -12.68 1.80
C LYS A 168 10.67 -13.85 1.53
N ARG A 169 10.51 -14.52 0.37
CA ARG A 169 11.42 -15.60 -0.05
C ARG A 169 12.85 -15.10 -0.25
N LEU A 170 13.02 -13.98 -0.94
CA LEU A 170 14.33 -13.37 -1.15
C LEU A 170 14.99 -13.03 0.19
N LYS A 171 14.25 -12.41 1.12
CA LYS A 171 14.76 -12.12 2.47
C LYS A 171 15.21 -13.39 3.21
N LYS A 172 14.50 -14.52 3.04
CA LYS A 172 14.87 -15.79 3.66
C LYS A 172 16.19 -16.35 3.07
N LEU A 173 16.43 -16.12 1.79
CA LEU A 173 17.61 -16.65 1.09
C LEU A 173 18.87 -15.81 1.33
N ILE A 174 18.79 -14.50 1.21
CA ILE A 174 19.98 -13.62 1.22
C ILE A 174 20.01 -12.64 2.41
N GLY A 175 19.05 -12.71 3.32
CA GLY A 175 18.92 -11.84 4.49
C GLY A 175 18.39 -10.44 4.16
N TYR A 176 18.04 -9.69 5.20
CA TYR A 176 17.36 -8.40 5.10
C TYR A 176 18.15 -7.34 4.30
N SER A 177 19.44 -7.18 4.65
CA SER A 177 20.26 -6.10 4.08
C SER A 177 20.49 -6.26 2.58
N LEU A 178 20.74 -7.49 2.12
CA LEU A 178 20.90 -7.78 0.69
C LEU A 178 19.58 -7.71 -0.05
N THR A 179 18.47 -8.17 0.55
CA THR A 179 17.13 -8.01 -0.02
C THR A 179 16.80 -6.55 -0.29
N ARG A 180 17.03 -5.66 0.67
CA ARG A 180 16.80 -4.23 0.51
C ARG A 180 17.59 -3.63 -0.67
N ARG A 181 18.85 -4.06 -0.86
CA ARG A 181 19.68 -3.61 -1.99
C ARG A 181 19.21 -4.19 -3.32
N ALA A 182 18.75 -5.43 -3.34
CA ALA A 182 18.30 -6.11 -4.56
C ALA A 182 16.93 -5.63 -5.07
N LEU A 183 16.18 -4.90 -4.25
CA LEU A 183 14.87 -4.32 -4.63
C LEU A 183 14.97 -2.88 -5.19
N CYS A 184 16.19 -2.35 -5.31
CA CYS A 184 16.50 -1.03 -5.84
C CYS A 184 16.24 -0.92 -7.35
#